data_a2587c75ced846b6a066b5a99183a23c
#
_entry.id   a2587c75ced846b6a066b5a99183a23c
#
_cell.length_a   1.000
_cell.length_b   1.000
_cell.length_c   1.000
_cell.angle_alpha   90.00
_cell.angle_beta   90.00
_cell.angle_gamma   90.00
#
_symmetry.space_group_name_H-M   'P 1'
#
loop_
_entity.id
_entity.type
_entity.pdbx_description
1 polymer ?
#
loop_
_entity_poly.entity_id
_entity_poly.type
_entity_poly.pdbx_seq_one_letter_code
_entity_poly.pdbx_strand_id
1 'polypeptide(L)'
;NLKRTDSKSIAILVKEIDNPFFATMMRVMEKKIRRQKYSFFIQHMGKDQDEVDTALELIKEKKLRGIIFLGGDFRKNKERIAKIKVPFVVSTAAFDKLPEKCIASYVSIDDRAESRKIVDYLCETGHKKIAILASDKKDENIGKLRLEGYREALKAHGLEADEERICYLDEEDTTYSMENGYRMMKKLLKKETEFTAVFAISDLMVIGACKALLEEGKRIPEDVAVAGFDGLDYTGFYQPA
;
A
#
# COMPACT_ATOMS: atom_id res chain seq x y z
N ASN A 1 -32.05 10.92 -34.94
CA ASN A 1 -31.81 11.37 -33.57
C ASN A 1 -31.37 10.20 -32.71
N LEU A 2 -30.06 9.89 -32.74
CA LEU A 2 -29.44 9.02 -31.75
C LEU A 2 -29.52 9.76 -30.40
N LYS A 3 -30.42 9.33 -29.52
CA LYS A 3 -30.46 9.75 -28.12
C LYS A 3 -29.04 9.63 -27.57
N ARG A 4 -28.46 10.73 -27.17
CA ARG A 4 -27.24 10.79 -26.36
C ARG A 4 -27.48 10.00 -25.06
N THR A 5 -27.23 8.70 -25.11
CA THR A 5 -27.27 7.88 -23.89
C THR A 5 -26.09 8.32 -23.05
N ASP A 6 -26.34 9.06 -21.99
CA ASP A 6 -25.33 9.39 -20.99
C ASP A 6 -24.69 8.07 -20.52
N SER A 7 -23.43 7.89 -20.84
CA SER A 7 -22.69 6.72 -20.35
C SER A 7 -22.70 6.74 -18.83
N LYS A 8 -23.27 5.70 -18.21
CA LYS A 8 -23.23 5.49 -16.74
C LYS A 8 -22.05 4.62 -16.35
N SER A 9 -20.90 4.80 -17.00
CA SER A 9 -19.72 3.98 -16.79
C SER A 9 -18.71 4.68 -15.90
N ILE A 10 -18.16 3.94 -14.94
CA ILE A 10 -17.08 4.34 -14.04
C ILE A 10 -15.85 3.47 -14.34
N ALA A 11 -14.67 4.06 -14.40
CA ALA A 11 -13.42 3.31 -14.46
C ALA A 11 -12.83 3.18 -13.05
N ILE A 12 -12.34 2.00 -12.72
CA ILE A 12 -11.49 1.76 -11.54
C ILE A 12 -10.09 1.49 -12.07
N LEU A 13 -9.16 2.42 -11.84
CA LEU A 13 -7.75 2.26 -12.18
C LEU A 13 -7.04 1.73 -10.95
N VAL A 14 -6.41 0.56 -11.06
CA VAL A 14 -5.76 -0.11 -9.94
C VAL A 14 -4.29 -0.40 -10.29
N LYS A 15 -3.38 -0.01 -9.42
CA LYS A 15 -1.96 -0.41 -9.51
C LYS A 15 -1.86 -1.87 -9.07
N GLU A 16 -1.39 -2.49 -8.43
CA GLU A 16 -1.22 -3.85 -7.89
C GLU A 16 -2.53 -4.66 -7.82
N ILE A 17 -3.10 -5.01 -8.98
CA ILE A 17 -4.36 -5.77 -9.05
C ILE A 17 -4.29 -7.12 -8.31
N ASP A 18 -3.10 -7.70 -8.21
CA ASP A 18 -2.87 -8.98 -7.54
C ASP A 18 -2.82 -8.83 -6.00
N ASN A 19 -2.82 -7.61 -5.48
CA ASN A 19 -2.85 -7.37 -4.04
C ASN A 19 -4.27 -7.64 -3.49
N PRO A 20 -4.48 -8.63 -2.60
CA PRO A 20 -5.78 -8.98 -2.04
C PRO A 20 -6.48 -7.84 -1.31
N PHE A 21 -5.73 -6.87 -0.80
CA PHE A 21 -6.25 -5.65 -0.20
C PHE A 21 -7.15 -4.89 -1.19
N PHE A 22 -6.65 -4.65 -2.41
CA PHE A 22 -7.44 -3.99 -3.45
C PHE A 22 -8.60 -4.85 -3.94
N ALA A 23 -8.43 -6.18 -4.01
CA ALA A 23 -9.52 -7.08 -4.40
C ALA A 23 -10.71 -6.98 -3.43
N THR A 24 -10.45 -6.87 -2.12
CA THR A 24 -11.49 -6.69 -1.11
C THR A 24 -12.20 -5.35 -1.26
N MET A 25 -11.44 -4.26 -1.50
CA MET A 25 -12.01 -2.94 -1.76
C MET A 25 -12.88 -2.94 -3.03
N MET A 26 -12.37 -3.50 -4.13
CA MET A 26 -13.10 -3.57 -5.41
C MET A 26 -14.43 -4.33 -5.27
N ARG A 27 -14.47 -5.42 -4.52
CA ARG A 27 -15.71 -6.17 -4.24
C ARG A 27 -16.78 -5.31 -3.54
N VAL A 28 -16.37 -4.48 -2.58
CA VAL A 28 -17.30 -3.55 -1.90
C VAL A 28 -17.76 -2.45 -2.84
N MET A 29 -16.84 -1.88 -3.62
CA MET A 29 -17.14 -0.82 -4.59
C MET A 29 -18.09 -1.32 -5.66
N GLU A 30 -17.85 -2.51 -6.23
CA GLU A 30 -18.75 -3.15 -7.21
C GLU A 30 -20.18 -3.20 -6.71
N LYS A 31 -20.40 -3.75 -5.50
CA LYS A 31 -21.73 -3.86 -4.92
C LYS A 31 -22.45 -2.52 -4.83
N LYS A 32 -21.72 -1.45 -4.44
CA LYS A 32 -22.27 -0.10 -4.31
C LYS A 32 -22.53 0.54 -5.67
N ILE A 33 -21.60 0.43 -6.62
CA ILE A 33 -21.73 0.98 -7.98
C ILE A 33 -22.93 0.37 -8.69
N ARG A 34 -23.08 -0.97 -8.64
CA ARG A 34 -24.22 -1.67 -9.25
C ARG A 34 -25.56 -1.28 -8.64
N ARG A 35 -25.63 -1.05 -7.31
CA ARG A 35 -26.87 -0.57 -6.65
C ARG A 35 -27.31 0.80 -7.16
N GLN A 36 -26.38 1.65 -7.58
CA GLN A 36 -26.65 2.96 -8.16
C GLN A 36 -26.91 2.89 -9.68
N LYS A 37 -27.02 1.67 -10.25
CA LYS A 37 -27.26 1.42 -11.67
C LYS A 37 -26.16 1.99 -12.58
N TYR A 38 -24.93 2.06 -12.10
CA TYR A 38 -23.75 2.32 -12.92
C TYR A 38 -23.11 1.02 -13.38
N SER A 39 -22.56 1.03 -14.58
CA SER A 39 -21.58 0.04 -15.02
C SER A 39 -20.19 0.46 -14.59
N PHE A 40 -19.27 -0.49 -14.47
CA PHE A 40 -17.87 -0.18 -14.24
C PHE A 40 -16.99 -1.19 -14.97
N PHE A 41 -15.75 -0.80 -15.19
CA PHE A 41 -14.69 -1.71 -15.59
C PHE A 41 -13.42 -1.39 -14.81
N ILE A 42 -12.54 -2.39 -14.72
CA ILE A 42 -11.28 -2.30 -14.04
C ILE A 42 -10.19 -2.15 -15.08
N GLN A 43 -9.34 -1.14 -14.92
CA GLN A 43 -8.14 -0.94 -15.68
C GLN A 43 -6.94 -1.21 -14.79
N HIS A 44 -6.24 -2.30 -15.07
CA HIS A 44 -4.96 -2.55 -14.44
C HIS A 44 -3.92 -1.57 -14.97
N MET A 45 -3.14 -1.00 -14.05
CA MET A 45 -2.07 -0.07 -14.34
C MET A 45 -0.73 -0.76 -14.18
N GLY A 46 0.05 -0.81 -15.26
CA GLY A 46 1.45 -1.26 -15.18
C GLY A 46 2.34 -0.30 -14.39
N LYS A 47 3.53 -0.78 -14.00
CA LYS A 47 4.50 -0.02 -13.22
C LYS A 47 4.81 1.36 -13.83
N ASP A 48 5.04 1.40 -15.13
CA ASP A 48 5.49 2.59 -15.87
C ASP A 48 4.34 3.43 -16.44
N GLN A 49 3.09 3.01 -16.22
CA GLN A 49 1.93 3.73 -16.69
C GLN A 49 1.57 4.88 -15.75
N ASP A 50 1.34 6.05 -16.34
CA ASP A 50 0.88 7.23 -15.61
C ASP A 50 -0.63 7.19 -15.43
N GLU A 51 -1.08 7.33 -14.18
CA GLU A 51 -2.49 7.23 -13.81
C GLU A 51 -3.33 8.33 -14.47
N VAL A 52 -2.79 9.54 -14.53
CA VAL A 52 -3.51 10.70 -15.07
C VAL A 52 -3.65 10.62 -16.58
N ASP A 53 -2.59 10.20 -17.28
CA ASP A 53 -2.64 10.03 -18.74
C ASP A 53 -3.63 8.93 -19.13
N THR A 54 -3.54 7.77 -18.49
CA THR A 54 -4.48 6.67 -18.73
C THR A 54 -5.92 7.10 -18.44
N ALA A 55 -6.14 7.87 -17.36
CA ALA A 55 -7.47 8.38 -17.05
C ALA A 55 -7.99 9.32 -18.14
N LEU A 56 -7.16 10.23 -18.65
CA LEU A 56 -7.54 11.18 -19.71
C LEU A 56 -7.87 10.46 -21.03
N GLU A 57 -7.12 9.44 -21.39
CA GLU A 57 -7.39 8.59 -22.55
C GLU A 57 -8.73 7.86 -22.40
N LEU A 58 -8.96 7.18 -21.27
CA LEU A 58 -10.19 6.46 -20.99
C LEU A 58 -11.43 7.37 -20.97
N ILE A 59 -11.31 8.60 -20.43
CA ILE A 59 -12.41 9.59 -20.45
C ILE A 59 -12.78 9.91 -21.89
N LYS A 60 -11.79 10.12 -22.74
CA LYS A 60 -12.00 10.45 -24.16
C LYS A 60 -12.65 9.29 -24.93
N GLU A 61 -12.16 8.06 -24.70
CA GLU A 61 -12.62 6.88 -25.42
C GLU A 61 -13.97 6.36 -24.95
N LYS A 62 -14.17 6.28 -23.64
CA LYS A 62 -15.30 5.56 -23.01
C LYS A 62 -16.41 6.47 -22.49
N LYS A 63 -16.28 7.80 -22.61
CA LYS A 63 -17.25 8.78 -22.07
C LYS A 63 -17.60 8.52 -20.61
N LEU A 64 -16.59 8.39 -19.76
CA LEU A 64 -16.76 8.04 -18.36
C LEU A 64 -17.57 9.06 -17.58
N ARG A 65 -18.29 8.58 -16.59
CA ARG A 65 -19.05 9.39 -15.63
C ARG A 65 -18.22 9.73 -14.38
N GLY A 66 -17.19 8.92 -14.11
CA GLY A 66 -16.27 9.11 -13.00
C GLY A 66 -15.13 8.11 -13.01
N ILE A 67 -14.14 8.35 -12.17
CA ILE A 67 -12.95 7.50 -12.03
C ILE A 67 -12.69 7.25 -10.56
N ILE A 68 -12.25 6.04 -10.23
CA ILE A 68 -11.70 5.68 -8.93
C ILE A 68 -10.26 5.23 -9.17
N PHE A 69 -9.30 5.89 -8.53
CA PHE A 69 -7.91 5.49 -8.49
C PHE A 69 -7.65 4.71 -7.19
N LEU A 70 -7.15 3.49 -7.32
CA LEU A 70 -6.69 2.65 -6.22
C LEU A 70 -5.18 2.52 -6.25
N GLY A 71 -4.51 3.16 -5.31
CA GLY A 71 -3.06 3.33 -5.34
C GLY A 71 -2.63 4.38 -6.38
N GLY A 72 -1.32 4.47 -6.61
CA GLY A 72 -0.71 5.37 -7.56
C GLY A 72 0.07 6.52 -6.93
N ASP A 73 0.78 7.30 -7.75
CA ASP A 73 1.53 8.47 -7.33
C ASP A 73 1.10 9.72 -8.10
N PHE A 74 0.40 10.61 -7.43
CA PHE A 74 -0.16 11.81 -8.01
C PHE A 74 0.67 13.08 -7.75
N ARG A 75 1.74 13.01 -6.99
CA ARG A 75 2.52 14.18 -6.57
C ARG A 75 3.23 14.86 -7.73
N LYS A 76 3.70 14.07 -8.69
CA LYS A 76 4.36 14.57 -9.91
C LYS A 76 3.38 15.17 -10.92
N ASN A 77 2.09 14.93 -10.76
CA ASN A 77 1.04 15.20 -11.74
C ASN A 77 0.01 16.24 -11.27
N LYS A 78 0.33 17.06 -10.26
CA LYS A 78 -0.60 18.04 -9.66
C LYS A 78 -1.32 18.94 -10.69
N GLU A 79 -0.59 19.44 -11.68
CA GLU A 79 -1.17 20.29 -12.73
C GLU A 79 -1.99 19.49 -13.76
N ARG A 80 -1.57 18.26 -14.02
CA ARG A 80 -2.21 17.40 -15.02
C ARG A 80 -3.51 16.80 -14.51
N ILE A 81 -3.60 16.46 -13.23
CA ILE A 81 -4.83 15.95 -12.61
C ILE A 81 -5.98 16.97 -12.73
N ALA A 82 -5.68 18.27 -12.77
CA ALA A 82 -6.65 19.33 -13.01
C ALA A 82 -7.31 19.29 -14.40
N LYS A 83 -6.75 18.51 -15.35
CA LYS A 83 -7.34 18.29 -16.67
C LYS A 83 -8.47 17.26 -16.65
N ILE A 84 -8.58 16.45 -15.60
CA ILE A 84 -9.68 15.51 -15.41
C ILE A 84 -10.95 16.29 -15.13
N LYS A 85 -11.91 16.22 -16.03
CA LYS A 85 -13.17 16.99 -15.99
C LYS A 85 -14.36 16.19 -15.49
N VAL A 86 -14.19 14.91 -15.23
CA VAL A 86 -15.19 14.05 -14.57
C VAL A 86 -14.91 13.94 -13.09
N PRO A 87 -15.91 13.69 -12.24
CA PRO A 87 -15.68 13.39 -10.83
C PRO A 87 -14.72 12.22 -10.65
N PHE A 88 -13.80 12.32 -9.69
CA PHE A 88 -12.90 11.21 -9.38
C PHE A 88 -12.64 11.08 -7.87
N VAL A 89 -12.23 9.88 -7.48
CA VAL A 89 -11.79 9.56 -6.12
C VAL A 89 -10.38 9.00 -6.18
N VAL A 90 -9.49 9.49 -5.33
CA VAL A 90 -8.17 8.90 -5.09
C VAL A 90 -8.22 8.18 -3.76
N SER A 91 -7.82 6.91 -3.76
CA SER A 91 -7.78 6.09 -2.55
C SER A 91 -6.44 5.37 -2.40
N THR A 92 -5.97 5.24 -1.15
CA THR A 92 -4.73 4.51 -0.82
C THR A 92 -3.47 5.00 -1.57
N ALA A 93 -3.31 6.31 -1.64
CA ALA A 93 -2.12 6.94 -2.22
C ALA A 93 -1.69 8.11 -1.32
N ALA A 94 -0.42 8.44 -1.28
CA ALA A 94 0.02 9.69 -0.63
C ALA A 94 -0.40 10.88 -1.49
N PHE A 95 -1.12 11.81 -0.88
CA PHE A 95 -1.62 12.99 -1.57
C PHE A 95 -1.68 14.18 -0.62
N ASP A 96 -0.98 15.26 -0.94
CA ASP A 96 -0.92 16.42 -0.05
C ASP A 96 -2.21 17.25 -0.10
N LYS A 97 -2.64 17.60 -1.31
CA LYS A 97 -3.82 18.45 -1.52
C LYS A 97 -4.36 18.31 -2.93
N LEU A 98 -5.66 18.04 -3.05
CA LEU A 98 -6.36 18.05 -4.34
C LEU A 98 -6.43 19.49 -4.89
N PRO A 99 -6.24 19.69 -6.21
CA PRO A 99 -6.42 21.00 -6.83
C PRO A 99 -7.86 21.51 -6.63
N GLU A 100 -8.03 22.74 -6.24
CA GLU A 100 -9.34 23.38 -5.91
C GLU A 100 -10.36 23.33 -7.07
N LYS A 101 -9.88 23.21 -8.30
CA LYS A 101 -10.72 23.16 -9.51
C LYS A 101 -11.20 21.76 -9.90
N CYS A 102 -10.88 20.73 -9.12
CA CYS A 102 -11.29 19.36 -9.40
C CYS A 102 -12.58 19.00 -8.66
N ILE A 103 -13.42 18.19 -9.30
CA ILE A 103 -14.53 17.50 -8.63
C ILE A 103 -13.95 16.18 -8.12
N ALA A 104 -13.29 16.23 -6.98
CA ALA A 104 -12.52 15.12 -6.49
C ALA A 104 -12.69 14.91 -4.99
N SER A 105 -12.56 13.66 -4.57
CA SER A 105 -12.49 13.26 -3.17
C SER A 105 -11.23 12.42 -2.94
N TYR A 106 -10.72 12.48 -1.71
CA TYR A 106 -9.60 11.67 -1.26
C TYR A 106 -10.04 10.81 -0.08
N VAL A 107 -9.70 9.53 -0.12
CA VAL A 107 -10.02 8.55 0.93
C VAL A 107 -8.79 7.71 1.21
N SER A 108 -8.18 7.90 2.36
CA SER A 108 -7.03 7.10 2.82
C SER A 108 -7.04 7.00 4.34
N ILE A 109 -6.17 6.16 4.87
CA ILE A 109 -5.78 6.18 6.28
C ILE A 109 -4.56 7.09 6.46
N ASP A 110 -4.21 7.39 7.69
CA ASP A 110 -2.93 8.01 8.02
C ASP A 110 -1.87 6.92 8.18
N ASP A 111 -1.23 6.55 7.07
CA ASP A 111 -0.23 5.46 7.03
C ASP A 111 0.90 5.66 8.03
N ARG A 112 1.31 6.91 8.29
CA ARG A 112 2.34 7.24 9.29
C ARG A 112 1.85 6.95 10.70
N ALA A 113 0.67 7.46 11.06
CA ALA A 113 0.10 7.26 12.39
C ALA A 113 -0.23 5.79 12.67
N GLU A 114 -0.77 5.07 11.67
CA GLU A 114 -1.11 3.65 11.86
C GLU A 114 0.16 2.78 11.95
N SER A 115 1.18 3.06 11.14
CA SER A 115 2.49 2.40 11.25
C SER A 115 3.15 2.65 12.60
N ARG A 116 3.07 3.89 13.08
CA ARG A 116 3.56 4.24 14.41
C ARG A 116 2.88 3.41 15.51
N LYS A 117 1.57 3.24 15.49
CA LYS A 117 0.84 2.43 16.49
C LYS A 117 1.34 0.98 16.54
N ILE A 118 1.62 0.38 15.38
CA ILE A 118 2.15 -0.99 15.31
C ILE A 118 3.50 -1.07 16.02
N VAL A 119 4.39 -0.13 15.75
CA VAL A 119 5.74 -0.13 16.33
C VAL A 119 5.71 0.29 17.79
N ASP A 120 4.83 1.23 18.19
CA ASP A 120 4.58 1.57 19.60
C ASP A 120 4.17 0.29 20.37
N TYR A 121 3.25 -0.52 19.83
CA TYR A 121 2.85 -1.79 20.44
C TYR A 121 4.02 -2.76 20.60
N LEU A 122 4.87 -2.90 19.57
CA LEU A 122 6.07 -3.74 19.68
C LEU A 122 7.04 -3.23 20.76
N CYS A 123 7.20 -1.92 20.90
CA CYS A 123 8.03 -1.33 21.95
C CYS A 123 7.42 -1.56 23.35
N GLU A 124 6.11 -1.38 23.50
CA GLU A 124 5.37 -1.59 24.75
C GLU A 124 5.40 -3.05 25.22
N THR A 125 5.46 -4.00 24.28
CA THR A 125 5.65 -5.43 24.58
C THR A 125 7.10 -5.82 24.85
N GLY A 126 8.02 -4.84 24.90
CA GLY A 126 9.39 -5.00 25.34
C GLY A 126 10.44 -5.13 24.26
N HIS A 127 10.07 -5.05 22.99
CA HIS A 127 11.03 -5.12 21.90
C HIS A 127 11.80 -3.80 21.74
N LYS A 128 13.14 -3.87 21.79
CA LYS A 128 14.04 -2.71 21.61
C LYS A 128 14.85 -2.79 20.32
N LYS A 129 14.96 -3.96 19.72
CA LYS A 129 15.66 -4.22 18.47
C LYS A 129 14.63 -4.67 17.44
N ILE A 130 13.98 -3.69 16.79
CA ILE A 130 12.91 -3.92 15.84
C ILE A 130 13.46 -3.67 14.45
N ALA A 131 13.31 -4.63 13.55
CA ALA A 131 13.65 -4.47 12.15
C ALA A 131 12.41 -4.07 11.33
N ILE A 132 12.64 -3.47 10.16
CA ILE A 132 11.56 -3.16 9.23
C ILE A 132 11.89 -3.68 7.83
N LEU A 133 10.89 -4.29 7.17
CA LEU A 133 10.90 -4.53 5.74
C LEU A 133 10.14 -3.39 5.08
N ALA A 134 10.90 -2.45 4.50
CA ALA A 134 10.40 -1.19 3.97
C ALA A 134 10.27 -1.22 2.44
N SER A 135 9.63 -0.22 1.86
CA SER A 135 9.64 0.06 0.42
C SER A 135 11.05 0.40 -0.08
N ASP A 136 11.20 0.64 -1.37
CA ASP A 136 12.48 1.12 -1.91
C ASP A 136 12.86 2.50 -1.33
N LYS A 137 14.15 2.82 -1.35
CA LYS A 137 14.68 4.06 -0.75
C LYS A 137 14.17 5.34 -1.41
N LYS A 138 13.73 5.25 -2.66
CA LYS A 138 13.23 6.39 -3.45
C LYS A 138 11.71 6.52 -3.37
N ASP A 139 11.05 5.60 -2.64
CA ASP A 139 9.61 5.71 -2.44
C ASP A 139 9.26 7.01 -1.72
N GLU A 140 8.42 7.78 -2.34
CA GLU A 140 7.88 9.02 -1.82
C GLU A 140 6.37 8.90 -1.49
N ASN A 141 5.81 7.69 -1.54
CA ASN A 141 4.40 7.40 -1.37
C ASN A 141 4.11 6.77 0.01
N ILE A 142 3.15 5.88 0.10
CA ILE A 142 2.68 5.27 1.35
C ILE A 142 3.78 4.50 2.10
N GLY A 143 4.69 3.84 1.37
CA GLY A 143 5.80 3.12 1.99
C GLY A 143 6.74 4.04 2.76
N LYS A 144 7.01 5.24 2.25
CA LYS A 144 7.76 6.27 2.98
C LYS A 144 7.04 6.68 4.28
N LEU A 145 5.73 6.91 4.21
CA LEU A 145 4.95 7.29 5.40
C LEU A 145 5.00 6.19 6.48
N ARG A 146 4.93 4.92 6.07
CA ARG A 146 5.04 3.78 6.99
C ARG A 146 6.43 3.70 7.63
N LEU A 147 7.50 3.95 6.87
CA LEU A 147 8.87 4.03 7.40
C LEU A 147 9.05 5.22 8.35
N GLU A 148 8.45 6.36 8.04
CA GLU A 148 8.48 7.53 8.94
C GLU A 148 7.78 7.21 10.26
N GLY A 149 6.61 6.56 10.23
CA GLY A 149 5.89 6.12 11.44
C GLY A 149 6.74 5.16 12.31
N TYR A 150 7.44 4.21 11.68
CA TYR A 150 8.39 3.34 12.37
C TYR A 150 9.49 4.14 13.08
N ARG A 151 10.12 5.09 12.39
CA ARG A 151 11.18 5.93 12.97
C ARG A 151 10.67 6.81 14.10
N GLU A 152 9.49 7.39 13.95
CA GLU A 152 8.85 8.21 14.97
C GLU A 152 8.52 7.42 16.24
N ALA A 153 8.01 6.19 16.09
CA ALA A 153 7.73 5.31 17.23
C ALA A 153 9.02 4.97 18.00
N LEU A 154 10.06 4.51 17.33
CA LEU A 154 11.34 4.21 17.97
C LEU A 154 11.87 5.42 18.75
N LYS A 155 11.88 6.60 18.12
CA LYS A 155 12.31 7.84 18.76
C LYS A 155 11.47 8.18 19.99
N ALA A 156 10.15 7.99 19.95
CA ALA A 156 9.27 8.25 21.09
C ALA A 156 9.57 7.33 22.28
N HIS A 157 10.04 6.11 22.03
CA HIS A 157 10.48 5.15 23.04
C HIS A 157 11.98 5.27 23.41
N GLY A 158 12.67 6.33 22.98
CA GLY A 158 14.08 6.55 23.26
C GLY A 158 15.03 5.58 22.56
N LEU A 159 14.58 4.98 21.46
CA LEU A 159 15.34 4.06 20.62
C LEU A 159 15.78 4.77 19.33
N GLU A 160 16.93 4.36 18.80
CA GLU A 160 17.40 4.84 17.49
C GLU A 160 17.00 3.86 16.38
N ALA A 161 16.61 4.41 15.25
CA ALA A 161 16.41 3.62 14.03
C ALA A 161 17.78 3.28 13.45
N ASP A 162 18.20 2.03 13.65
CA ASP A 162 19.45 1.50 13.12
C ASP A 162 19.25 1.13 11.65
N GLU A 163 20.03 1.75 10.77
CA GLU A 163 19.94 1.49 9.31
C GLU A 163 20.25 0.02 8.96
N GLU A 164 21.00 -0.70 9.78
CA GLU A 164 21.25 -2.13 9.57
C GLU A 164 19.98 -2.98 9.78
N ARG A 165 18.99 -2.48 10.53
CA ARG A 165 17.68 -3.12 10.74
C ARG A 165 16.63 -2.67 9.72
N ILE A 166 16.96 -1.73 8.84
CA ILE A 166 16.06 -1.32 7.76
C ILE A 166 16.44 -2.11 6.50
N CYS A 167 15.55 -3.00 6.08
CA CYS A 167 15.70 -3.72 4.84
C CYS A 167 14.81 -3.07 3.77
N TYR A 168 15.44 -2.45 2.79
CA TYR A 168 14.73 -1.82 1.68
C TYR A 168 14.46 -2.82 0.56
N LEU A 169 13.32 -2.68 -0.06
CA LEU A 169 12.98 -3.36 -1.30
C LEU A 169 13.95 -2.93 -2.41
N ASP A 170 14.35 -3.84 -3.29
CA ASP A 170 15.22 -3.52 -4.42
C ASP A 170 14.46 -2.61 -5.42
N GLU A 171 15.16 -1.68 -6.07
CA GLU A 171 14.55 -0.69 -6.98
C GLU A 171 13.81 -1.34 -8.18
N GLU A 172 14.21 -2.53 -8.57
CA GLU A 172 13.55 -3.28 -9.66
C GLU A 172 12.24 -3.92 -9.21
N ASP A 173 12.08 -4.16 -7.91
CA ASP A 173 10.91 -4.74 -7.30
C ASP A 173 9.96 -3.63 -6.80
N THR A 174 8.75 -3.61 -7.28
CA THR A 174 7.78 -2.56 -6.90
C THR A 174 6.56 -3.07 -6.19
N THR A 175 6.48 -4.39 -5.96
CA THR A 175 5.31 -5.01 -5.37
C THR A 175 5.58 -5.43 -3.93
N TYR A 176 4.64 -5.18 -3.05
CA TYR A 176 4.68 -5.68 -1.67
C TYR A 176 4.19 -7.14 -1.65
N SER A 177 5.00 -8.04 -2.21
CA SER A 177 4.66 -9.46 -2.41
C SER A 177 5.25 -10.36 -1.31
N MET A 178 4.71 -11.58 -1.20
CA MET A 178 5.27 -12.61 -0.31
C MET A 178 6.70 -12.96 -0.70
N GLU A 179 6.99 -13.04 -2.01
CA GLU A 179 8.33 -13.36 -2.51
C GLU A 179 9.34 -12.29 -2.11
N ASN A 180 8.98 -11.01 -2.25
CA ASN A 180 9.84 -9.91 -1.86
C ASN A 180 10.06 -9.88 -0.34
N GLY A 181 9.02 -10.09 0.46
CA GLY A 181 9.15 -10.21 1.92
C GLY A 181 10.08 -11.36 2.34
N TYR A 182 9.96 -12.51 1.67
CA TYR A 182 10.87 -13.66 1.88
C TYR A 182 12.31 -13.31 1.55
N ARG A 183 12.58 -12.73 0.37
CA ARG A 183 13.95 -12.34 -0.04
C ARG A 183 14.56 -11.29 0.88
N MET A 184 13.78 -10.28 1.25
CA MET A 184 14.22 -9.23 2.16
C MET A 184 14.56 -9.79 3.54
N MET A 185 13.73 -10.70 4.06
CA MET A 185 14.01 -11.35 5.34
C MET A 185 15.28 -12.22 5.28
N LYS A 186 15.47 -12.98 4.21
CA LYS A 186 16.72 -13.75 3.99
C LYS A 186 17.95 -12.83 3.89
N LYS A 187 17.83 -11.64 3.29
CA LYS A 187 18.91 -10.64 3.28
C LYS A 187 19.22 -10.11 4.68
N LEU A 188 18.19 -9.82 5.46
CA LEU A 188 18.33 -9.31 6.84
C LEU A 188 18.99 -10.33 7.75
N LEU A 189 18.57 -11.60 7.66
CA LEU A 189 19.15 -12.71 8.43
C LEU A 189 20.64 -12.95 8.14
N LYS A 190 21.10 -12.68 6.90
CA LYS A 190 22.51 -12.78 6.51
C LYS A 190 23.40 -11.67 7.06
N LYS A 191 22.83 -10.55 7.52
CA LYS A 191 23.57 -9.40 8.05
C LYS A 191 24.10 -9.62 9.48
N GLU A 192 23.72 -10.72 10.14
CA GLU A 192 24.02 -10.98 11.56
C GLU A 192 23.57 -9.87 12.51
N THR A 193 22.68 -8.99 12.04
CA THR A 193 22.13 -7.90 12.85
C THR A 193 21.07 -8.46 13.81
N GLU A 194 21.22 -8.19 15.08
CA GLU A 194 20.27 -8.65 16.09
C GLU A 194 18.94 -7.88 16.01
N PHE A 195 17.84 -8.61 16.02
CA PHE A 195 16.47 -8.09 16.18
C PHE A 195 15.60 -9.12 16.89
N THR A 196 14.60 -8.63 17.62
CA THR A 196 13.61 -9.46 18.34
C THR A 196 12.20 -9.29 17.79
N ALA A 197 12.01 -8.32 16.92
CA ALA A 197 10.76 -8.13 16.19
C ALA A 197 11.02 -7.62 14.78
N VAL A 198 10.08 -7.91 13.88
CA VAL A 198 10.07 -7.42 12.49
C VAL A 198 8.71 -6.80 12.21
N PHE A 199 8.71 -5.56 11.75
CA PHE A 199 7.56 -4.92 11.13
C PHE A 199 7.72 -4.97 9.61
N ALA A 200 6.76 -5.54 8.90
CA ALA A 200 6.70 -5.47 7.45
C ALA A 200 5.59 -4.52 7.03
N ILE A 201 5.85 -3.65 6.06
CA ILE A 201 4.91 -2.61 5.64
C ILE A 201 3.69 -3.14 4.88
N SER A 202 3.54 -4.46 4.70
CA SER A 202 2.30 -5.10 4.24
C SER A 202 2.20 -6.53 4.76
N ASP A 203 0.98 -7.06 4.81
CA ASP A 203 0.71 -8.43 5.25
C ASP A 203 1.31 -9.47 4.31
N LEU A 204 1.32 -9.22 3.01
CA LEU A 204 1.97 -10.13 2.07
C LEU A 204 3.47 -10.25 2.35
N MET A 205 4.12 -9.12 2.65
CA MET A 205 5.56 -9.15 2.96
C MET A 205 5.83 -9.88 4.27
N VAL A 206 5.00 -9.69 5.31
CA VAL A 206 5.22 -10.40 6.58
C VAL A 206 5.00 -11.90 6.45
N ILE A 207 4.05 -12.35 5.63
CA ILE A 207 3.86 -13.78 5.35
C ILE A 207 5.12 -14.38 4.72
N GLY A 208 5.71 -13.70 3.74
CA GLY A 208 6.98 -14.10 3.15
C GLY A 208 8.14 -14.11 4.17
N ALA A 209 8.19 -13.10 5.03
CA ALA A 209 9.17 -13.02 6.11
C ALA A 209 9.03 -14.16 7.12
N CYS A 210 7.81 -14.51 7.51
CA CYS A 210 7.55 -15.67 8.39
C CYS A 210 8.11 -16.95 7.81
N LYS A 211 7.89 -17.22 6.51
CA LYS A 211 8.47 -18.38 5.83
C LYS A 211 9.98 -18.40 5.94
N ALA A 212 10.66 -17.28 5.70
CA ALA A 212 12.12 -17.19 5.79
C ALA A 212 12.62 -17.42 7.22
N LEU A 213 11.95 -16.88 8.23
CA LEU A 213 12.29 -17.09 9.65
C LEU A 213 12.14 -18.56 10.05
N LEU A 214 11.02 -19.19 9.70
CA LEU A 214 10.76 -20.60 10.00
C LEU A 214 11.78 -21.54 9.35
N GLU A 215 12.20 -21.27 8.12
CA GLU A 215 13.25 -22.04 7.42
C GLU A 215 14.62 -21.92 8.09
N GLU A 216 14.90 -20.82 8.80
CA GLU A 216 16.09 -20.63 9.64
C GLU A 216 15.91 -21.14 11.08
N GLY A 217 14.83 -21.89 11.34
CA GLY A 217 14.55 -22.51 12.65
C GLY A 217 14.12 -21.52 13.73
N LYS A 218 13.75 -20.27 13.36
CA LYS A 218 13.25 -19.29 14.32
C LYS A 218 11.80 -19.58 14.65
N ARG A 219 11.45 -19.54 15.93
CA ARG A 219 10.07 -19.63 16.41
C ARG A 219 9.44 -18.25 16.40
N ILE A 220 8.19 -18.17 15.99
CA ILE A 220 7.41 -16.94 15.98
C ILE A 220 6.22 -17.14 16.92
N PRO A 221 5.98 -16.31 17.94
CA PRO A 221 6.72 -15.06 18.24
C PRO A 221 7.92 -15.23 19.17
N GLU A 222 8.26 -16.44 19.70
CA GLU A 222 9.17 -16.64 20.82
C GLU A 222 10.59 -16.14 20.56
N ASP A 223 11.13 -16.36 19.37
CA ASP A 223 12.47 -15.89 18.98
C ASP A 223 12.40 -14.54 18.24
N VAL A 224 11.37 -14.35 17.43
CA VAL A 224 11.12 -13.12 16.66
C VAL A 224 9.63 -12.86 16.56
N ALA A 225 9.14 -11.76 17.13
CA ALA A 225 7.78 -11.29 16.90
C ALA A 225 7.66 -10.69 15.48
N VAL A 226 6.50 -10.83 14.85
CA VAL A 226 6.25 -10.27 13.52
C VAL A 226 4.97 -9.45 13.51
N ALA A 227 4.96 -8.35 12.75
CA ALA A 227 3.78 -7.53 12.55
C ALA A 227 3.70 -7.09 11.09
N GLY A 228 2.50 -7.12 10.53
CA GLY A 228 2.18 -6.67 9.17
C GLY A 228 1.42 -5.36 9.16
N PHE A 229 0.92 -5.03 7.99
CA PHE A 229 0.04 -3.89 7.74
C PHE A 229 -1.04 -4.34 6.74
N ASP A 230 -2.19 -3.73 6.68
CA ASP A 230 -3.35 -3.99 5.82
C ASP A 230 -4.51 -4.72 6.53
N GLY A 231 -4.27 -5.70 7.40
CA GLY A 231 -5.30 -6.47 8.09
C GLY A 231 -6.08 -7.37 7.13
N LEU A 232 -5.39 -8.16 6.32
CA LEU A 232 -6.02 -9.09 5.38
C LEU A 232 -6.73 -10.23 6.12
N ASP A 233 -7.96 -10.56 5.71
CA ASP A 233 -8.82 -11.57 6.38
C ASP A 233 -8.11 -12.90 6.63
N TYR A 234 -7.24 -13.35 5.73
CA TYR A 234 -6.59 -14.64 5.85
C TYR A 234 -5.38 -14.67 6.79
N THR A 235 -4.87 -13.51 7.22
CA THR A 235 -3.78 -13.49 8.21
C THR A 235 -4.20 -14.11 9.53
N GLY A 236 -5.47 -13.97 9.93
CA GLY A 236 -6.04 -14.66 11.10
C GLY A 236 -6.09 -16.19 11.00
N PHE A 237 -5.86 -16.77 9.83
CA PHE A 237 -5.77 -18.21 9.59
C PHE A 237 -4.36 -18.71 9.31
N TYR A 238 -3.40 -17.79 9.30
CA TYR A 238 -1.98 -18.11 9.11
C TYR A 238 -1.37 -18.54 10.45
N GLN A 239 -0.34 -19.37 10.40
CA GLN A 239 0.38 -19.75 11.62
C GLN A 239 1.84 -19.29 11.49
N PRO A 240 2.32 -18.45 12.43
CA PRO A 240 1.55 -17.82 13.52
C PRO A 240 0.56 -16.75 13.02
N ALA A 241 -0.55 -16.57 13.77
CA ALA A 241 -1.57 -15.57 13.46
C ALA A 241 -1.12 -14.17 13.93
#